data_8fdb482ec973868e512c7781121e00ed
#
_entry.id   8fdb482ec973868e512c7781121e00ed
#
_cell.length_a   1.000
_cell.length_b   1.000
_cell.length_c   1.000
_cell.angle_alpha   90.00
_cell.angle_beta   90.00
_cell.angle_gamma   90.00
#
_symmetry.space_group_name_H-M   'P 1'
#
loop_
_entity.id
_entity.type
_entity.pdbx_description
1 polymer ?
#
loop_
_entity_poly.entity_id
_entity_poly.type
_entity_poly.pdbx_seq_one_letter_code
_entity_poly.pdbx_strand_id
1 'polypeptide(L)'
;MSAATSAGLAAESGVDAFIRSLVAPHIVASPDPQLPQLLSAVDTALGDTMRAVLHDTALQRLEATWRAVLWLLSRAEGTDEHTVEIVLLHATAEELGMADTRDVLVRRLAPRGADASGWSLVVADVAIGPSAADLALLRGLAELAARIDTPLVAAAAGTLVGCHDMRPQADPKTWTAPPPEIDTLWAEARSKSEARFVGLTWPRFLLRLPYGAKTDPIEAFAFEEILAAHAHDDYLWGNGAFAAALALARQSIGVPDEEAADIDDLPAFTYVDSGEAVLKPCAENFMPERGIDAVLDRGVMPLVSYRHRNAARLIRMQSIAVTALG
;
A
#
# COMPACT_ATOMS: atom_id res chain seq x y z
N MET A 1 38.06 -62.75 -34.29
CA MET A 1 39.21 -61.87 -34.44
C MET A 1 38.85 -60.56 -33.85
N SER A 2 38.98 -60.40 -32.57
CA SER A 2 40.15 -59.98 -31.80
C SER A 2 40.55 -58.53 -32.09
N ALA A 3 40.35 -57.66 -31.13
CA ALA A 3 41.38 -56.85 -30.51
C ALA A 3 40.77 -56.01 -29.35
N ALA A 4 41.06 -56.43 -28.16
CA ALA A 4 40.91 -55.66 -26.97
C ALA A 4 41.93 -54.53 -26.97
N THR A 5 41.52 -53.29 -26.77
CA THR A 5 42.39 -52.20 -26.45
C THR A 5 42.27 -51.91 -24.95
N SER A 6 43.24 -52.43 -24.21
CA SER A 6 43.51 -52.11 -22.82
C SER A 6 43.99 -50.65 -22.72
N ALA A 7 43.16 -49.73 -22.17
CA ALA A 7 43.67 -48.47 -21.74
C ALA A 7 44.44 -48.70 -20.43
N GLY A 8 45.75 -48.52 -20.47
CA GLY A 8 46.65 -48.61 -19.32
C GLY A 8 46.32 -47.48 -18.32
N LEU A 9 45.89 -47.86 -17.14
CA LEU A 9 46.04 -47.05 -15.93
C LEU A 9 47.53 -46.91 -15.69
N ALA A 10 48.08 -45.73 -15.94
CA ALA A 10 49.44 -45.39 -15.53
C ALA A 10 49.49 -45.55 -13.98
N ALA A 11 50.27 -46.50 -13.51
CA ALA A 11 50.56 -46.63 -12.09
C ALA A 11 51.22 -45.33 -11.61
N GLU A 12 50.56 -44.64 -10.73
CA GLU A 12 51.13 -43.45 -10.08
C GLU A 12 52.48 -43.88 -9.46
N SER A 13 53.52 -43.17 -9.74
CA SER A 13 54.83 -43.48 -9.14
C SER A 13 54.77 -43.19 -7.67
N GLY A 14 55.40 -44.01 -6.84
CA GLY A 14 55.45 -43.80 -5.39
C GLY A 14 55.99 -42.41 -4.99
N VAL A 15 56.73 -41.79 -5.90
CA VAL A 15 57.22 -40.41 -5.75
C VAL A 15 56.12 -39.40 -5.89
N ASP A 16 55.15 -39.58 -6.81
CA ASP A 16 53.99 -38.67 -6.97
C ASP A 16 53.06 -38.75 -5.77
N ALA A 17 52.85 -39.95 -5.23
CA ALA A 17 52.08 -40.14 -4.01
C ALA A 17 52.74 -39.49 -2.80
N PHE A 18 54.05 -39.60 -2.68
CA PHE A 18 54.85 -38.97 -1.65
C PHE A 18 54.82 -37.43 -1.77
N ILE A 19 55.03 -36.89 -2.96
CA ILE A 19 54.97 -35.45 -3.19
C ILE A 19 53.54 -34.93 -2.83
N ARG A 20 52.49 -35.61 -3.26
CA ARG A 20 51.10 -35.23 -2.89
C ARG A 20 50.89 -35.24 -1.37
N SER A 21 51.42 -36.23 -0.65
CA SER A 21 51.26 -36.29 0.82
C SER A 21 52.00 -35.16 1.54
N LEU A 22 53.13 -34.71 1.03
CA LEU A 22 53.88 -33.58 1.54
C LEU A 22 53.23 -32.23 1.24
N VAL A 23 52.62 -32.10 0.06
CA VAL A 23 52.03 -30.83 -0.38
C VAL A 23 50.56 -30.67 0.05
N ALA A 24 49.85 -31.80 0.26
CA ALA A 24 48.44 -31.78 0.64
C ALA A 24 48.07 -30.87 1.85
N PRO A 25 48.89 -30.83 2.95
CA PRO A 25 48.62 -29.94 4.05
C PRO A 25 48.81 -28.44 3.74
N HIS A 26 49.51 -28.15 2.64
CA HIS A 26 49.84 -26.78 2.20
C HIS A 26 49.08 -26.35 0.97
N ILE A 27 48.22 -27.21 0.38
CA ILE A 27 47.32 -26.83 -0.68
C ILE A 27 46.19 -26.01 -0.10
N VAL A 28 46.33 -24.69 -0.13
CA VAL A 28 45.20 -23.79 0.01
C VAL A 28 44.38 -23.91 -1.26
N ALA A 29 43.15 -24.37 -1.18
CA ALA A 29 42.26 -24.39 -2.31
C ALA A 29 42.15 -22.95 -2.86
N SER A 30 42.73 -22.73 -4.05
CA SER A 30 42.58 -21.45 -4.73
C SER A 30 41.09 -21.30 -5.06
N PRO A 31 40.42 -20.22 -4.63
CA PRO A 31 39.04 -20.03 -5.00
C PRO A 31 38.91 -20.05 -6.53
N ASP A 32 37.87 -20.71 -7.01
CA ASP A 32 37.56 -20.73 -8.44
C ASP A 32 37.44 -19.29 -8.94
N PRO A 33 38.25 -18.85 -9.92
CA PRO A 33 38.17 -17.47 -10.43
C PRO A 33 36.81 -17.11 -11.04
N GLN A 34 35.98 -18.09 -11.38
CA GLN A 34 34.63 -17.89 -11.93
C GLN A 34 33.58 -17.82 -10.84
N LEU A 35 33.87 -18.27 -9.61
CA LEU A 35 32.90 -18.30 -8.51
C LEU A 35 32.25 -16.93 -8.21
N PRO A 36 33.01 -15.82 -8.14
CA PRO A 36 32.39 -14.49 -7.92
C PRO A 36 31.42 -14.08 -9.02
N GLN A 37 31.75 -14.42 -10.28
CA GLN A 37 30.90 -14.12 -11.43
C GLN A 37 29.63 -14.96 -11.42
N LEU A 38 29.73 -16.25 -11.06
CA LEU A 38 28.58 -17.15 -10.94
C LEU A 38 27.67 -16.72 -9.81
N LEU A 39 28.22 -16.36 -8.65
CA LEU A 39 27.44 -15.82 -7.52
C LEU A 39 26.71 -14.54 -7.92
N SER A 40 27.41 -13.60 -8.55
CA SER A 40 26.78 -12.35 -9.02
C SER A 40 25.68 -12.61 -10.05
N ALA A 41 25.84 -13.59 -10.94
CA ALA A 41 24.79 -13.95 -11.90
C ALA A 41 23.56 -14.56 -11.20
N VAL A 42 23.79 -15.39 -10.17
CA VAL A 42 22.71 -15.97 -9.36
C VAL A 42 21.99 -14.87 -8.58
N ASP A 43 22.72 -13.97 -7.91
CA ASP A 43 22.14 -12.86 -7.16
C ASP A 43 21.32 -11.94 -8.07
N THR A 44 21.80 -11.68 -9.28
CA THR A 44 21.05 -10.90 -10.27
C THR A 44 19.74 -11.59 -10.65
N ALA A 45 19.79 -12.89 -10.98
CA ALA A 45 18.60 -13.66 -11.36
C ALA A 45 17.59 -13.78 -10.21
N LEU A 46 18.06 -13.95 -8.97
CA LEU A 46 17.23 -13.93 -7.77
C LEU A 46 16.59 -12.55 -7.58
N GLY A 47 17.36 -11.48 -7.72
CA GLY A 47 16.88 -10.11 -7.62
C GLY A 47 15.80 -9.80 -8.65
N ASP A 48 15.98 -10.20 -9.91
CA ASP A 48 14.97 -10.04 -10.96
C ASP A 48 13.68 -10.81 -10.63
N THR A 49 13.83 -12.04 -10.14
CA THR A 49 12.68 -12.86 -9.72
C THR A 49 11.93 -12.22 -8.55
N MET A 50 12.65 -11.75 -7.53
CA MET A 50 12.04 -11.09 -6.38
C MET A 50 11.31 -9.81 -6.78
N ARG A 51 11.90 -8.97 -7.63
CA ARG A 51 11.22 -7.77 -8.16
C ARG A 51 9.95 -8.13 -8.91
N ALA A 52 10.00 -9.14 -9.78
CA ALA A 52 8.82 -9.59 -10.52
C ALA A 52 7.69 -10.07 -9.59
N VAL A 53 8.04 -10.72 -8.48
CA VAL A 53 7.06 -11.16 -7.47
C VAL A 53 6.54 -9.98 -6.64
N LEU A 54 7.43 -9.12 -6.12
CA LEU A 54 7.06 -7.99 -5.28
C LEU A 54 6.23 -6.92 -6.02
N HIS A 55 6.46 -6.78 -7.34
CA HIS A 55 5.72 -5.84 -8.18
C HIS A 55 4.53 -6.49 -8.92
N ASP A 56 4.21 -7.77 -8.64
CA ASP A 56 2.96 -8.35 -9.11
C ASP A 56 1.77 -7.65 -8.46
N THR A 57 0.85 -7.16 -9.27
CA THR A 57 -0.27 -6.32 -8.82
C THR A 57 -1.17 -7.03 -7.79
N ALA A 58 -1.36 -8.35 -7.93
CA ALA A 58 -2.20 -9.11 -6.99
C ALA A 58 -1.49 -9.28 -5.65
N LEU A 59 -0.17 -9.54 -5.68
CA LEU A 59 0.63 -9.63 -4.46
C LEU A 59 0.74 -8.28 -3.76
N GLN A 60 1.01 -7.19 -4.50
CA GLN A 60 1.07 -5.84 -3.91
C GLN A 60 -0.25 -5.47 -3.21
N ARG A 61 -1.40 -5.77 -3.84
CA ARG A 61 -2.70 -5.53 -3.20
C ARG A 61 -2.86 -6.31 -1.92
N LEU A 62 -2.53 -7.59 -1.94
CA LEU A 62 -2.62 -8.46 -0.76
C LEU A 62 -1.69 -7.98 0.36
N GLU A 63 -0.43 -7.68 0.02
CA GLU A 63 0.54 -7.15 0.97
C GLU A 63 0.08 -5.81 1.54
N ALA A 64 -0.40 -4.89 0.68
CA ALA A 64 -0.90 -3.59 1.09
C ALA A 64 -2.07 -3.69 2.07
N THR A 65 -3.07 -4.54 1.77
CA THR A 65 -4.22 -4.76 2.66
C THR A 65 -3.77 -5.27 4.03
N TRP A 66 -2.94 -6.34 4.08
CA TRP A 66 -2.50 -6.91 5.35
C TRP A 66 -1.60 -5.99 6.15
N ARG A 67 -0.69 -5.26 5.49
CA ARG A 67 0.15 -4.26 6.15
C ARG A 67 -0.66 -3.08 6.66
N ALA A 68 -1.67 -2.62 5.92
CA ALA A 68 -2.56 -1.55 6.36
C ALA A 68 -3.40 -1.97 7.57
N VAL A 69 -3.91 -3.20 7.60
CA VAL A 69 -4.61 -3.76 8.77
C VAL A 69 -3.67 -3.84 9.98
N LEU A 70 -2.46 -4.39 9.81
CA LEU A 70 -1.48 -4.46 10.88
C LEU A 70 -1.06 -3.07 11.37
N TRP A 71 -0.85 -2.14 10.43
CA TRP A 71 -0.54 -0.75 10.73
C TRP A 71 -1.66 -0.07 11.53
N LEU A 72 -2.91 -0.29 11.17
CA LEU A 72 -4.06 0.24 11.92
C LEU A 72 -4.13 -0.38 13.31
N LEU A 73 -4.01 -1.69 13.43
CA LEU A 73 -4.01 -2.39 14.73
C LEU A 73 -2.93 -1.87 15.67
N SER A 74 -1.70 -1.69 15.17
CA SER A 74 -0.58 -1.24 16.00
C SER A 74 -0.69 0.22 16.46
N ARG A 75 -1.58 1.02 15.87
CA ARG A 75 -1.75 2.45 16.16
C ARG A 75 -3.11 2.82 16.75
N ALA A 76 -4.10 1.95 16.61
CA ALA A 76 -5.42 2.11 17.19
C ALA A 76 -5.49 1.54 18.62
N GLU A 77 -4.35 1.44 19.30
CA GLU A 77 -4.31 0.99 20.69
C GLU A 77 -5.20 1.89 21.55
N GLY A 78 -6.21 1.27 22.13
CA GLY A 78 -7.08 1.90 23.10
C GLY A 78 -6.31 2.22 24.40
N THR A 79 -6.91 3.06 25.21
CA THR A 79 -6.49 3.21 26.61
C THR A 79 -7.00 2.02 27.44
N ASP A 80 -6.57 1.90 28.69
CA ASP A 80 -7.08 0.86 29.61
C ASP A 80 -8.61 0.88 29.75
N GLU A 81 -9.24 2.02 29.42
CA GLU A 81 -10.70 2.24 29.51
C GLU A 81 -11.43 2.04 28.16
N HIS A 82 -10.71 2.04 27.01
CA HIS A 82 -11.30 1.98 25.68
C HIS A 82 -10.56 0.96 24.83
N THR A 83 -11.29 -0.03 24.32
CA THR A 83 -10.77 -1.07 23.43
C THR A 83 -11.29 -0.86 22.03
N VAL A 84 -10.39 -0.92 21.05
CA VAL A 84 -10.74 -0.93 19.62
C VAL A 84 -10.80 -2.37 19.15
N GLU A 85 -11.97 -2.83 18.69
CA GLU A 85 -12.16 -4.14 18.07
C GLU A 85 -12.18 -4.00 16.54
N ILE A 86 -11.37 -4.77 15.83
CA ILE A 86 -11.33 -4.81 14.37
C ILE A 86 -11.80 -6.17 13.90
N VAL A 87 -12.87 -6.17 13.10
CA VAL A 87 -13.42 -7.38 12.47
C VAL A 87 -13.18 -7.33 10.98
N LEU A 88 -12.58 -8.40 10.44
CA LEU A 88 -12.30 -8.52 9.02
C LEU A 88 -13.43 -9.24 8.30
N LEU A 89 -13.91 -8.63 7.22
CA LEU A 89 -14.89 -9.23 6.31
C LEU A 89 -14.26 -9.33 4.91
N HIS A 90 -14.23 -10.54 4.38
CA HIS A 90 -13.76 -10.75 3.01
C HIS A 90 -14.93 -10.57 2.03
N ALA A 91 -14.79 -9.59 1.12
CA ALA A 91 -15.67 -9.37 -0.02
C ALA A 91 -14.89 -8.65 -1.12
N THR A 92 -15.04 -9.09 -2.36
CA THR A 92 -14.44 -8.40 -3.51
C THR A 92 -15.26 -7.15 -3.89
N ALA A 93 -14.65 -6.22 -4.63
CA ALA A 93 -15.37 -5.05 -5.14
C ALA A 93 -16.57 -5.43 -6.02
N GLU A 94 -16.46 -6.52 -6.80
CA GLU A 94 -17.54 -7.06 -7.61
C GLU A 94 -18.70 -7.58 -6.73
N GLU A 95 -18.40 -8.36 -5.69
CA GLU A 95 -19.38 -8.84 -4.72
C GLU A 95 -20.06 -7.68 -3.98
N LEU A 96 -19.30 -6.67 -3.55
CA LEU A 96 -19.86 -5.45 -2.93
C LEU A 96 -20.77 -4.68 -3.88
N GLY A 97 -20.54 -4.76 -5.18
CA GLY A 97 -21.42 -4.23 -6.22
C GLY A 97 -22.80 -4.94 -6.30
N MET A 98 -22.90 -6.19 -5.80
CA MET A 98 -24.13 -6.98 -5.86
C MET A 98 -25.08 -6.61 -4.70
N ALA A 99 -26.36 -6.42 -5.01
CA ALA A 99 -27.38 -6.09 -4.00
C ALA A 99 -27.53 -7.20 -2.95
N ASP A 100 -27.56 -8.48 -3.39
CA ASP A 100 -27.71 -9.64 -2.51
C ASP A 100 -26.56 -9.73 -1.48
N THR A 101 -25.33 -9.44 -1.90
CA THR A 101 -24.15 -9.41 -0.99
C THR A 101 -24.31 -8.30 0.04
N ARG A 102 -24.72 -7.11 -0.38
CA ARG A 102 -24.97 -6.00 0.53
C ARG A 102 -26.10 -6.32 1.53
N ASP A 103 -27.14 -7.02 1.10
CA ASP A 103 -28.20 -7.48 1.99
C ASP A 103 -27.71 -8.49 3.04
N VAL A 104 -26.80 -9.37 2.66
CA VAL A 104 -26.12 -10.29 3.61
C VAL A 104 -25.29 -9.50 4.60
N LEU A 105 -24.50 -8.52 4.12
CA LEU A 105 -23.67 -7.67 4.98
C LEU A 105 -24.50 -6.84 5.95
N VAL A 106 -25.62 -6.25 5.51
CA VAL A 106 -26.55 -5.54 6.42
C VAL A 106 -27.02 -6.45 7.53
N ARG A 107 -27.48 -7.66 7.21
CA ARG A 107 -27.92 -8.62 8.24
C ARG A 107 -26.79 -9.06 9.19
N ARG A 108 -25.56 -9.12 8.69
CA ARG A 108 -24.40 -9.52 9.48
C ARG A 108 -23.88 -8.40 10.39
N LEU A 109 -23.92 -7.17 9.89
CA LEU A 109 -23.45 -5.97 10.59
C LEU A 109 -24.51 -5.33 11.46
N ALA A 110 -25.79 -5.64 11.26
CA ALA A 110 -26.86 -5.10 12.10
C ALA A 110 -26.64 -5.46 13.58
N PRO A 111 -26.83 -4.50 14.51
CA PRO A 111 -26.74 -4.75 15.95
C PRO A 111 -27.64 -5.91 16.36
N ARG A 112 -27.13 -6.82 17.19
CA ARG A 112 -27.87 -8.00 17.65
C ARG A 112 -28.19 -7.86 19.14
N GLY A 113 -29.44 -7.50 19.44
CA GLY A 113 -29.93 -7.33 20.79
C GLY A 113 -30.16 -5.87 21.18
N ALA A 114 -30.92 -5.65 22.24
CA ALA A 114 -31.31 -4.28 22.69
C ALA A 114 -30.12 -3.46 23.25
N ASP A 115 -29.07 -4.14 23.71
CA ASP A 115 -27.88 -3.53 24.32
C ASP A 115 -26.64 -3.59 23.39
N ALA A 116 -26.80 -4.05 22.14
CA ALA A 116 -25.68 -4.13 21.21
C ALA A 116 -25.37 -2.75 20.65
N SER A 117 -24.17 -2.22 20.94
CA SER A 117 -23.62 -1.06 20.26
C SER A 117 -23.42 -1.40 18.77
N GLY A 118 -23.78 -0.48 17.88
CA GLY A 118 -23.45 -0.59 16.45
C GLY A 118 -21.95 -0.47 16.20
N TRP A 119 -21.54 -0.66 14.96
CA TRP A 119 -20.18 -0.41 14.52
C TRP A 119 -19.89 1.09 14.53
N SER A 120 -18.69 1.46 14.96
CA SER A 120 -18.27 2.87 14.91
C SER A 120 -17.86 3.30 13.51
N LEU A 121 -17.35 2.34 12.70
CA LEU A 121 -16.84 2.61 11.36
C LEU A 121 -16.80 1.34 10.51
N VAL A 122 -17.03 1.48 9.22
CA VAL A 122 -16.70 0.47 8.21
C VAL A 122 -15.59 0.99 7.30
N VAL A 123 -14.55 0.22 7.11
CA VAL A 123 -13.46 0.52 6.14
C VAL A 123 -13.63 -0.40 4.95
N ALA A 124 -13.87 0.18 3.78
CA ALA A 124 -13.88 -0.55 2.52
C ALA A 124 -12.53 -0.38 1.82
N ASP A 125 -11.77 -1.48 1.70
CA ASP A 125 -10.46 -1.47 1.01
C ASP A 125 -10.64 -1.48 -0.51
N VAL A 126 -11.30 -0.44 -1.01
CA VAL A 126 -11.53 -0.19 -2.45
C VAL A 126 -11.15 1.24 -2.80
N ALA A 127 -10.83 1.47 -4.07
CA ALA A 127 -10.60 2.81 -4.60
C ALA A 127 -11.67 3.15 -5.64
N ILE A 128 -12.37 4.25 -5.42
CA ILE A 128 -13.45 4.73 -6.29
C ILE A 128 -12.85 5.63 -7.37
N GLY A 129 -12.94 5.18 -8.61
CA GLY A 129 -12.51 5.91 -9.79
C GLY A 129 -13.65 6.63 -10.52
N PRO A 130 -13.33 7.33 -11.64
CA PRO A 130 -14.31 8.06 -12.46
C PRO A 130 -14.94 7.14 -13.51
N SER A 131 -15.51 6.01 -13.10
CA SER A 131 -16.29 5.14 -13.98
C SER A 131 -17.72 4.98 -13.48
N ALA A 132 -18.65 4.68 -14.38
CA ALA A 132 -20.03 4.40 -14.00
C ALA A 132 -20.14 3.20 -13.05
N ALA A 133 -19.27 2.20 -13.21
CA ALA A 133 -19.21 1.04 -12.33
C ALA A 133 -18.72 1.42 -10.91
N ASP A 134 -17.68 2.24 -10.80
CA ASP A 134 -17.18 2.70 -9.49
C ASP A 134 -18.23 3.57 -8.77
N LEU A 135 -18.93 4.44 -9.51
CA LEU A 135 -19.97 5.27 -8.92
C LEU A 135 -21.22 4.45 -8.56
N ALA A 136 -21.50 3.35 -9.25
CA ALA A 136 -22.53 2.41 -8.85
C ALA A 136 -22.14 1.64 -7.58
N LEU A 137 -20.88 1.21 -7.47
CA LEU A 137 -20.33 0.61 -6.25
C LEU A 137 -20.42 1.60 -5.08
N LEU A 138 -19.98 2.83 -5.27
CA LEU A 138 -20.04 3.89 -4.24
C LEU A 138 -21.48 4.08 -3.72
N ARG A 139 -22.48 4.16 -4.61
CA ARG A 139 -23.89 4.26 -4.20
C ARG A 139 -24.32 3.05 -3.39
N GLY A 140 -23.94 1.85 -3.82
CA GLY A 140 -24.24 0.63 -3.07
C GLY A 140 -23.60 0.59 -1.67
N LEU A 141 -22.38 1.10 -1.54
CA LEU A 141 -21.69 1.25 -0.25
C LEU A 141 -22.37 2.31 0.62
N ALA A 142 -22.83 3.42 0.04
CA ALA A 142 -23.58 4.45 0.76
C ALA A 142 -24.93 3.93 1.28
N GLU A 143 -25.66 3.16 0.46
CA GLU A 143 -26.89 2.47 0.88
C GLU A 143 -26.62 1.46 2.01
N LEU A 144 -25.55 0.67 1.91
CA LEU A 144 -25.13 -0.23 3.00
C LEU A 144 -24.89 0.53 4.29
N ALA A 145 -24.04 1.56 4.24
CA ALA A 145 -23.67 2.38 5.39
C ALA A 145 -24.90 3.04 6.05
N ALA A 146 -25.82 3.60 5.26
CA ALA A 146 -27.06 4.18 5.74
C ALA A 146 -27.98 3.14 6.41
N ARG A 147 -28.05 1.92 5.87
CA ARG A 147 -28.92 0.84 6.42
C ARG A 147 -28.41 0.30 7.76
N ILE A 148 -27.11 0.35 8.00
CA ILE A 148 -26.50 -0.05 9.27
C ILE A 148 -26.25 1.14 10.21
N ASP A 149 -26.62 2.35 9.78
CA ASP A 149 -26.41 3.63 10.50
C ASP A 149 -24.96 3.80 10.99
N THR A 150 -24.01 3.54 10.08
CA THR A 150 -22.58 3.52 10.42
C THR A 150 -21.78 4.21 9.32
N PRO A 151 -20.87 5.16 9.66
CA PRO A 151 -19.95 5.76 8.69
C PRO A 151 -19.13 4.71 7.96
N LEU A 152 -18.86 4.95 6.67
CA LEU A 152 -18.01 4.14 5.83
C LEU A 152 -16.92 5.00 5.19
N VAL A 153 -15.69 4.53 5.23
CA VAL A 153 -14.57 5.17 4.51
C VAL A 153 -13.99 4.25 3.45
N ALA A 154 -13.63 4.84 2.32
CA ALA A 154 -12.95 4.18 1.22
C ALA A 154 -11.90 5.13 0.62
N ALA A 155 -11.13 4.68 -0.39
CA ALA A 155 -10.25 5.58 -1.13
C ALA A 155 -10.94 6.17 -2.36
N ALA A 156 -10.49 7.37 -2.75
CA ALA A 156 -10.67 7.88 -4.09
C ALA A 156 -9.45 7.53 -4.95
N ALA A 157 -9.65 7.18 -6.21
CA ALA A 157 -8.57 7.15 -7.19
C ALA A 157 -8.19 8.60 -7.56
N GLY A 158 -6.91 8.84 -7.86
CA GLY A 158 -6.44 10.18 -8.26
C GLY A 158 -7.20 10.74 -9.47
N THR A 159 -7.59 9.87 -10.39
CA THR A 159 -8.39 10.21 -11.57
C THR A 159 -9.80 10.76 -11.24
N LEU A 160 -10.37 10.39 -10.07
CA LEU A 160 -11.65 10.95 -9.62
C LEU A 160 -11.54 12.44 -9.26
N VAL A 161 -10.39 12.85 -8.72
CA VAL A 161 -10.09 14.26 -8.44
C VAL A 161 -9.43 14.97 -9.62
N GLY A 162 -9.20 14.25 -10.74
CA GLY A 162 -8.60 14.79 -11.96
C GLY A 162 -7.08 14.64 -12.03
N CYS A 163 -6.44 14.06 -11.01
CA CYS A 163 -5.01 13.83 -10.99
C CYS A 163 -4.66 12.49 -11.66
N HIS A 164 -4.02 12.56 -12.82
CA HIS A 164 -3.56 11.40 -13.58
C HIS A 164 -2.07 11.10 -13.41
N ASP A 165 -1.31 12.07 -12.90
CA ASP A 165 0.12 11.94 -12.68
C ASP A 165 0.42 12.18 -11.20
N MET A 166 0.93 11.13 -10.54
CA MET A 166 1.22 11.10 -9.11
C MET A 166 2.67 11.50 -8.79
N ARG A 167 3.36 12.19 -9.70
CA ARG A 167 4.72 12.67 -9.45
C ARG A 167 4.78 13.67 -8.28
N PRO A 168 5.97 13.93 -7.71
CA PRO A 168 6.15 14.58 -6.40
C PRO A 168 5.46 15.94 -6.21
N GLN A 169 5.02 16.59 -7.28
CA GLN A 169 4.26 17.85 -7.22
C GLN A 169 3.03 17.77 -8.12
N ALA A 170 1.96 17.16 -7.61
CA ALA A 170 0.66 17.20 -8.29
C ALA A 170 0.12 18.64 -8.29
N ASP A 171 0.21 19.31 -9.43
CA ASP A 171 -0.35 20.66 -9.60
C ASP A 171 -1.75 20.57 -10.21
N PRO A 172 -2.82 21.07 -9.55
CA PRO A 172 -4.18 21.10 -10.09
C PRO A 172 -4.31 21.76 -11.47
N LYS A 173 -3.36 22.62 -11.84
CA LYS A 173 -3.32 23.22 -13.19
C LYS A 173 -3.08 22.19 -14.29
N THR A 174 -2.52 21.03 -13.96
CA THR A 174 -2.25 19.93 -14.88
C THR A 174 -3.29 18.84 -14.79
N TRP A 175 -4.24 18.97 -13.86
CA TRP A 175 -5.30 17.99 -13.69
C TRP A 175 -6.35 18.09 -14.78
N THR A 176 -6.90 16.96 -15.15
CA THR A 176 -7.96 16.86 -16.17
C THR A 176 -9.26 16.44 -15.48
N ALA A 177 -10.27 17.28 -15.58
CA ALA A 177 -11.58 16.94 -15.04
C ALA A 177 -12.09 15.62 -15.64
N PRO A 178 -12.79 14.79 -14.86
CA PRO A 178 -13.51 13.65 -15.40
C PRO A 178 -14.49 14.05 -16.52
N PRO A 179 -14.89 13.11 -17.39
CA PRO A 179 -15.88 13.36 -18.41
C PRO A 179 -17.19 13.93 -17.84
N PRO A 180 -17.90 14.83 -18.55
CA PRO A 180 -19.12 15.49 -18.03
C PRO A 180 -20.21 14.53 -17.56
N GLU A 181 -20.35 13.37 -18.22
CA GLU A 181 -21.28 12.33 -17.81
C GLU A 181 -20.93 11.73 -16.45
N ILE A 182 -19.63 11.59 -16.17
CA ILE A 182 -19.14 11.11 -14.87
C ILE A 182 -19.34 12.19 -13.81
N ASP A 183 -19.08 13.45 -14.12
CA ASP A 183 -19.34 14.55 -13.20
C ASP A 183 -20.83 14.65 -12.83
N THR A 184 -21.73 14.38 -13.77
CA THR A 184 -23.17 14.32 -13.50
C THR A 184 -23.51 13.19 -12.54
N LEU A 185 -23.01 11.97 -12.78
CA LEU A 185 -23.22 10.82 -11.89
C LEU A 185 -22.62 11.06 -10.50
N TRP A 186 -21.45 11.73 -10.44
CA TRP A 186 -20.81 12.12 -9.19
C TRP A 186 -21.66 13.11 -8.39
N ALA A 187 -22.17 14.16 -9.06
CA ALA A 187 -23.06 15.13 -8.42
C ALA A 187 -24.36 14.48 -7.94
N GLU A 188 -24.94 13.56 -8.72
CA GLU A 188 -26.10 12.77 -8.29
C GLU A 188 -25.81 11.92 -7.06
N ALA A 189 -24.67 11.21 -7.04
CA ALA A 189 -24.27 10.40 -5.88
C ALA A 189 -24.13 11.27 -4.61
N ARG A 190 -23.51 12.45 -4.72
CA ARG A 190 -23.32 13.40 -3.63
C ARG A 190 -24.61 14.04 -3.12
N SER A 191 -25.65 14.14 -3.96
CA SER A 191 -26.95 14.73 -3.60
C SER A 191 -27.86 13.79 -2.82
N LYS A 192 -27.54 12.51 -2.73
CA LYS A 192 -28.35 11.53 -1.99
C LYS A 192 -28.15 11.67 -0.49
N SER A 193 -29.18 11.35 0.29
CA SER A 193 -29.15 11.39 1.76
C SER A 193 -28.09 10.42 2.33
N GLU A 194 -27.85 9.29 1.65
CA GLU A 194 -26.91 8.25 2.03
C GLU A 194 -25.44 8.70 1.88
N ALA A 195 -25.19 9.72 1.05
CA ALA A 195 -23.85 10.26 0.80
C ALA A 195 -23.17 10.79 2.09
N ARG A 196 -23.97 11.18 3.09
CA ARG A 196 -23.48 11.65 4.40
C ARG A 196 -22.76 10.56 5.19
N PHE A 197 -23.00 9.29 4.87
CA PHE A 197 -22.39 8.16 5.56
C PHE A 197 -21.05 7.73 4.94
N VAL A 198 -20.66 8.29 3.79
CA VAL A 198 -19.43 7.86 3.10
C VAL A 198 -18.42 8.96 3.05
N GLY A 199 -17.19 8.66 3.47
CA GLY A 199 -16.01 9.48 3.28
C GLY A 199 -15.05 8.82 2.30
N LEU A 200 -14.44 9.60 1.40
CA LEU A 200 -13.37 9.15 0.52
C LEU A 200 -12.07 9.88 0.84
N THR A 201 -10.95 9.14 0.88
CA THR A 201 -9.62 9.70 1.12
C THR A 201 -8.73 9.59 -0.10
N TRP A 202 -7.84 10.56 -0.29
CA TRP A 202 -6.80 10.56 -1.30
C TRP A 202 -5.66 11.50 -0.87
N PRO A 203 -4.40 11.20 -1.19
CA PRO A 203 -3.87 10.04 -1.88
C PRO A 203 -3.66 8.83 -0.98
N ARG A 204 -2.98 7.80 -1.53
CA ARG A 204 -2.47 6.64 -0.80
C ARG A 204 -1.26 7.05 0.06
N PHE A 205 -0.84 6.21 1.00
CA PHE A 205 0.35 6.43 1.82
C PHE A 205 1.30 5.22 1.80
N LEU A 206 2.58 5.45 2.04
CA LEU A 206 3.60 4.42 2.01
C LEU A 206 3.48 3.50 3.23
N LEU A 207 3.43 2.19 3.00
CA LEU A 207 3.27 1.19 4.05
C LEU A 207 4.59 0.61 4.55
N ARG A 208 5.61 0.59 3.70
CA ARG A 208 6.97 0.18 4.04
C ARG A 208 7.99 0.89 3.18
N LEU A 209 9.21 0.88 3.63
CA LEU A 209 10.35 1.22 2.78
C LEU A 209 10.56 0.09 1.74
N PRO A 210 11.06 0.41 0.54
CA PRO A 210 11.51 -0.62 -0.38
C PRO A 210 12.70 -1.37 0.24
N TYR A 211 12.83 -2.66 -0.07
CA TYR A 211 13.99 -3.44 0.32
C TYR A 211 15.24 -2.95 -0.41
N GLY A 212 16.32 -2.73 0.34
CA GLY A 212 17.57 -2.23 -0.21
C GLY A 212 18.58 -1.86 0.86
N ALA A 213 19.85 -1.79 0.50
CA ALA A 213 20.95 -1.58 1.45
C ALA A 213 20.85 -0.26 2.26
N LYS A 214 20.16 0.75 1.73
CA LYS A 214 19.99 2.07 2.38
C LYS A 214 18.61 2.28 3.01
N THR A 215 17.71 1.34 2.85
CA THR A 215 16.32 1.45 3.30
C THR A 215 15.98 0.30 4.25
N ASP A 216 15.62 -0.86 3.72
CA ASP A 216 15.28 -2.06 4.47
C ASP A 216 16.11 -3.24 3.93
N PRO A 217 17.34 -3.46 4.45
CA PRO A 217 18.27 -4.47 3.91
C PRO A 217 17.80 -5.89 4.23
N ILE A 218 17.97 -6.80 3.27
CA ILE A 218 17.84 -8.23 3.49
C ILE A 218 19.21 -8.87 3.69
N GLU A 219 19.30 -9.89 4.55
CA GLU A 219 20.58 -10.53 4.90
C GLU A 219 21.02 -11.60 3.91
N ALA A 220 20.10 -12.17 3.13
CA ALA A 220 20.35 -13.35 2.29
C ALA A 220 21.28 -13.05 1.10
N PHE A 221 21.15 -11.91 0.46
CA PHE A 221 21.99 -11.41 -0.62
C PHE A 221 21.78 -9.91 -0.83
N ALA A 222 22.66 -9.27 -1.59
CA ALA A 222 22.53 -7.86 -1.93
C ALA A 222 21.35 -7.65 -2.88
N PHE A 223 20.22 -7.16 -2.34
CA PHE A 223 19.00 -6.91 -3.07
C PHE A 223 18.60 -5.44 -3.04
N GLU A 224 18.24 -4.92 -4.19
CA GLU A 224 17.61 -3.60 -4.34
C GLU A 224 16.25 -3.82 -5.03
N GLU A 225 15.17 -3.53 -4.32
CA GLU A 225 13.80 -3.66 -4.86
C GLU A 225 13.56 -2.65 -5.97
N ILE A 226 13.96 -1.39 -5.74
CA ILE A 226 13.80 -0.30 -6.70
C ILE A 226 15.14 0.02 -7.34
N LEU A 227 15.22 -0.14 -8.64
CA LEU A 227 16.37 0.25 -9.45
C LEU A 227 16.29 1.73 -9.83
N ALA A 228 17.23 2.19 -10.66
CA ALA A 228 17.40 3.62 -10.98
C ALA A 228 16.14 4.35 -11.53
N ALA A 229 15.15 3.65 -12.03
CA ALA A 229 13.98 4.27 -12.66
C ALA A 229 12.88 4.74 -11.67
N HIS A 230 12.90 4.34 -10.40
CA HIS A 230 11.95 4.73 -9.35
C HIS A 230 10.50 4.91 -9.83
N ALA A 231 9.95 3.86 -10.50
CA ALA A 231 8.57 3.92 -10.97
C ALA A 231 7.62 4.07 -9.77
N HIS A 232 6.59 4.91 -9.90
CA HIS A 232 5.68 5.23 -8.81
C HIS A 232 4.97 3.99 -8.26
N ASP A 233 4.60 3.07 -9.15
CA ASP A 233 3.86 1.86 -8.80
C ASP A 233 4.75 0.73 -8.26
N ASP A 234 6.08 0.90 -8.24
CA ASP A 234 7.00 -0.06 -7.60
C ASP A 234 6.96 0.05 -6.06
N TYR A 235 6.43 1.14 -5.53
CA TYR A 235 6.30 1.34 -4.08
C TYR A 235 5.03 0.69 -3.54
N LEU A 236 5.08 0.22 -2.29
CA LEU A 236 3.93 -0.38 -1.63
C LEU A 236 3.03 0.70 -1.01
N TRP A 237 1.99 1.06 -1.72
CA TRP A 237 1.03 2.07 -1.32
C TRP A 237 -0.17 1.48 -0.59
N GLY A 238 -0.51 2.02 0.59
CA GLY A 238 -1.70 1.70 1.35
C GLY A 238 -2.89 2.57 0.99
N ASN A 239 -4.07 2.01 1.10
CA ASN A 239 -5.32 2.74 0.89
C ASN A 239 -5.49 3.85 1.94
N GLY A 240 -5.73 5.08 1.50
CA GLY A 240 -5.91 6.25 2.38
C GLY A 240 -7.06 6.11 3.38
N ALA A 241 -8.04 5.25 3.12
CA ALA A 241 -9.14 4.96 4.05
C ALA A 241 -8.64 4.46 5.42
N PHE A 242 -7.53 3.73 5.47
CA PHE A 242 -6.94 3.30 6.75
C PHE A 242 -6.41 4.48 7.57
N ALA A 243 -5.92 5.53 6.91
CA ALA A 243 -5.52 6.78 7.59
C ALA A 243 -6.74 7.50 8.20
N ALA A 244 -7.86 7.57 7.46
CA ALA A 244 -9.10 8.11 8.02
C ALA A 244 -9.66 7.23 9.15
N ALA A 245 -9.56 5.91 9.01
CA ALA A 245 -9.98 4.98 10.05
C ALA A 245 -9.19 5.18 11.35
N LEU A 246 -7.87 5.36 11.27
CA LEU A 246 -7.05 5.65 12.44
C LEU A 246 -7.46 6.97 13.11
N ALA A 247 -7.67 8.03 12.33
CA ALA A 247 -8.08 9.31 12.85
C ALA A 247 -9.44 9.23 13.56
N LEU A 248 -10.44 8.56 12.94
CA LEU A 248 -11.76 8.35 13.54
C LEU A 248 -11.70 7.45 14.80
N ALA A 249 -10.88 6.39 14.78
CA ALA A 249 -10.68 5.56 15.96
C ALA A 249 -10.09 6.36 17.12
N ARG A 250 -9.09 7.20 16.87
CA ARG A 250 -8.49 8.08 17.89
C ARG A 250 -9.50 9.09 18.44
N GLN A 251 -10.32 9.71 17.59
CA GLN A 251 -11.40 10.60 18.04
C GLN A 251 -12.42 9.87 18.92
N SER A 252 -12.79 8.64 18.57
CA SER A 252 -13.76 7.85 19.34
C SER A 252 -13.29 7.52 20.77
N ILE A 253 -11.98 7.52 21.03
CA ILE A 253 -11.38 7.35 22.36
C ILE A 253 -10.98 8.68 23.02
N GLY A 254 -11.42 9.82 22.46
CA GLY A 254 -11.27 11.13 23.07
C GLY A 254 -9.99 11.89 22.71
N VAL A 255 -9.22 11.43 21.70
CA VAL A 255 -8.10 12.22 21.17
C VAL A 255 -8.64 13.45 20.45
N PRO A 256 -8.11 14.66 20.70
CA PRO A 256 -8.55 15.87 20.01
C PRO A 256 -8.41 15.77 18.49
N ASP A 257 -9.34 16.34 17.75
CA ASP A 257 -9.44 16.25 16.29
C ASP A 257 -8.13 16.62 15.57
N GLU A 258 -7.45 17.67 16.04
CA GLU A 258 -6.19 18.11 15.45
C GLU A 258 -5.07 17.10 15.61
N GLU A 259 -4.99 16.44 16.78
CA GLU A 259 -4.00 15.41 17.09
C GLU A 259 -4.38 14.09 16.41
N ALA A 260 -5.65 13.73 16.41
CA ALA A 260 -6.15 12.52 15.76
C ALA A 260 -5.89 12.51 14.25
N ALA A 261 -5.91 13.68 13.62
CA ALA A 261 -5.67 13.86 12.20
C ALA A 261 -4.19 13.76 11.79
N ASP A 262 -3.25 13.89 12.75
CA ASP A 262 -1.81 13.75 12.51
C ASP A 262 -1.38 12.28 12.61
N ILE A 263 -0.71 11.80 11.58
CA ILE A 263 -0.25 10.42 11.44
C ILE A 263 1.26 10.44 11.36
N ASP A 264 1.90 10.13 12.46
CA ASP A 264 3.36 10.09 12.60
C ASP A 264 3.95 8.72 12.24
N ASP A 265 5.29 8.65 12.20
CA ASP A 265 6.07 7.44 11.99
C ASP A 265 5.70 6.68 10.72
N LEU A 266 5.38 7.40 9.66
CA LEU A 266 5.20 6.83 8.34
C LEU A 266 6.55 6.60 7.66
N PRO A 267 6.68 5.56 6.83
CA PRO A 267 7.90 5.35 6.06
C PRO A 267 8.22 6.58 5.19
N ALA A 268 9.46 7.05 5.30
CA ALA A 268 9.98 8.12 4.46
C ALA A 268 11.47 7.91 4.21
N PHE A 269 11.96 8.25 3.05
CA PHE A 269 13.37 8.11 2.70
C PHE A 269 13.75 9.08 1.58
N THR A 270 15.05 9.32 1.45
CA THR A 270 15.62 10.14 0.39
C THR A 270 16.34 9.23 -0.60
N TYR A 271 16.06 9.40 -1.87
CA TYR A 271 16.75 8.73 -2.96
C TYR A 271 17.42 9.75 -3.87
N VAL A 272 18.30 9.28 -4.74
CA VAL A 272 18.98 10.17 -5.72
C VAL A 272 18.30 9.96 -7.06
N ASP A 273 17.75 11.03 -7.62
CA ASP A 273 17.23 11.08 -8.97
C ASP A 273 18.01 12.13 -9.77
N SER A 274 18.54 11.72 -10.92
CA SER A 274 19.32 12.61 -11.83
C SER A 274 20.44 13.39 -11.14
N GLY A 275 21.02 12.81 -10.06
CA GLY A 275 22.10 13.41 -9.28
C GLY A 275 21.64 14.34 -8.14
N GLU A 276 20.36 14.55 -7.98
CA GLU A 276 19.77 15.34 -6.89
C GLU A 276 19.13 14.44 -5.83
N ALA A 277 19.24 14.85 -4.56
CA ALA A 277 18.58 14.16 -3.45
C ALA A 277 17.09 14.54 -3.42
N VAL A 278 16.22 13.56 -3.60
CA VAL A 278 14.76 13.73 -3.62
C VAL A 278 14.15 13.03 -2.43
N LEU A 279 13.35 13.74 -1.65
CA LEU A 279 12.57 13.14 -0.56
C LEU A 279 11.33 12.46 -1.14
N LYS A 280 11.15 11.17 -0.85
CA LYS A 280 9.91 10.46 -1.11
C LYS A 280 8.88 10.86 -0.05
N PRO A 281 7.74 11.46 -0.43
CA PRO A 281 6.71 11.82 0.55
C PRO A 281 6.02 10.58 1.14
N CYS A 282 5.55 10.67 2.39
CA CYS A 282 4.81 9.59 3.07
C CYS A 282 3.45 9.30 2.40
N ALA A 283 2.75 10.31 1.91
CA ALA A 283 1.68 10.18 0.94
C ALA A 283 2.27 10.27 -0.47
N GLU A 284 1.55 9.84 -1.50
CA GLU A 284 2.07 9.67 -2.86
C GLU A 284 2.74 10.92 -3.46
N ASN A 285 2.33 12.12 -3.01
CA ASN A 285 2.90 13.39 -3.48
C ASN A 285 2.89 14.48 -2.40
N PHE A 286 3.60 15.57 -2.67
CA PHE A 286 3.46 16.81 -1.92
C PHE A 286 2.37 17.66 -2.55
N MET A 287 1.24 17.78 -1.85
CA MET A 287 0.09 18.53 -2.34
C MET A 287 0.22 20.02 -1.98
N PRO A 288 0.18 20.94 -2.96
CA PRO A 288 0.09 22.36 -2.69
C PRO A 288 -1.31 22.73 -2.19
N GLU A 289 -1.44 23.86 -1.51
CA GLU A 289 -2.70 24.38 -0.95
C GLU A 289 -3.86 24.34 -1.98
N ARG A 290 -3.64 24.83 -3.20
CA ARG A 290 -4.62 24.75 -4.29
C ARG A 290 -5.02 23.32 -4.68
N GLY A 291 -4.14 22.35 -4.42
CA GLY A 291 -4.44 20.92 -4.61
C GLY A 291 -5.34 20.41 -3.52
N ILE A 292 -5.07 20.82 -2.28
CA ILE A 292 -5.89 20.50 -1.12
C ILE A 292 -7.31 21.03 -1.33
N ASP A 293 -7.45 22.29 -1.75
CA ASP A 293 -8.76 22.91 -2.02
C ASP A 293 -9.52 22.17 -3.13
N ALA A 294 -8.84 21.84 -4.24
CA ALA A 294 -9.45 21.10 -5.34
C ALA A 294 -9.96 19.71 -4.91
N VAL A 295 -9.23 19.02 -4.03
CA VAL A 295 -9.65 17.71 -3.48
C VAL A 295 -10.84 17.87 -2.53
N LEU A 296 -10.81 18.88 -1.65
CA LEU A 296 -11.92 19.20 -0.74
C LEU A 296 -13.19 19.57 -1.49
N ASP A 297 -13.10 20.36 -2.55
CA ASP A 297 -14.23 20.75 -3.40
C ASP A 297 -14.90 19.55 -4.09
N ARG A 298 -14.10 18.53 -4.40
CA ARG A 298 -14.63 17.24 -4.88
C ARG A 298 -15.31 16.43 -3.79
N GLY A 299 -15.26 16.82 -2.52
CA GLY A 299 -15.81 16.08 -1.39
C GLY A 299 -14.93 14.92 -0.94
N VAL A 300 -13.65 14.96 -1.28
CA VAL A 300 -12.64 13.95 -0.89
C VAL A 300 -11.78 14.52 0.22
N MET A 301 -11.38 13.68 1.17
CA MET A 301 -10.52 14.05 2.30
C MET A 301 -9.05 13.96 1.87
N PRO A 302 -8.29 15.08 1.82
CA PRO A 302 -6.89 15.06 1.41
C PRO A 302 -6.00 14.59 2.55
N LEU A 303 -5.13 13.61 2.24
CA LEU A 303 -4.02 13.17 3.10
C LEU A 303 -2.74 13.84 2.62
N VAL A 304 -2.13 14.70 3.44
CA VAL A 304 -1.03 15.58 3.03
C VAL A 304 0.24 15.24 3.80
N SER A 305 1.33 14.95 3.08
CA SER A 305 2.64 14.72 3.67
C SER A 305 3.24 16.00 4.22
N TYR A 306 3.88 15.91 5.38
CA TYR A 306 4.78 16.95 5.85
C TYR A 306 6.12 16.90 5.10
N ARG A 307 6.70 18.09 4.83
CA ARG A 307 7.97 18.18 4.07
C ARG A 307 9.21 17.83 4.90
N HIS A 308 9.11 17.91 6.22
CA HIS A 308 10.28 17.83 7.12
C HIS A 308 10.10 16.83 8.26
N ARG A 309 9.07 16.01 8.21
CA ARG A 309 8.87 14.92 9.17
C ARG A 309 8.19 13.73 8.50
N ASN A 310 8.43 12.55 9.06
CA ASN A 310 7.90 11.28 8.58
C ASN A 310 6.43 11.13 8.99
N ALA A 311 5.59 12.04 8.50
CA ALA A 311 4.20 12.13 8.88
C ALA A 311 3.34 12.64 7.73
N ALA A 312 2.05 12.36 7.85
CA ALA A 312 1.01 12.93 7.01
C ALA A 312 -0.15 13.44 7.88
N ARG A 313 -0.95 14.33 7.34
CA ARG A 313 -2.13 14.88 8.00
C ARG A 313 -3.37 14.71 7.14
N LEU A 314 -4.44 14.23 7.75
CA LEU A 314 -5.77 14.28 7.16
C LEU A 314 -6.34 15.69 7.39
N ILE A 315 -6.48 16.48 6.33
CA ILE A 315 -6.76 17.93 6.46
C ILE A 315 -8.16 18.20 6.99
N ARG A 316 -9.14 17.42 6.56
CA ARG A 316 -10.53 17.57 7.00
C ARG A 316 -11.23 16.24 6.90
N MET A 317 -11.94 15.87 7.97
CA MET A 317 -12.92 14.80 7.89
C MET A 317 -14.22 15.33 7.33
N GLN A 318 -14.66 14.76 6.22
CA GLN A 318 -15.92 15.11 5.57
C GLN A 318 -16.51 13.91 4.84
N SER A 319 -17.84 13.90 4.73
CA SER A 319 -18.51 13.00 3.82
C SER A 319 -18.43 13.51 2.37
N ILE A 320 -18.73 12.66 1.42
CA ILE A 320 -18.84 13.07 0.01
C ILE A 320 -19.98 14.07 -0.21
N ALA A 321 -20.96 14.15 0.69
CA ALA A 321 -22.06 15.12 0.67
C ALA A 321 -21.65 16.54 1.11
N VAL A 322 -20.36 16.79 1.33
CA VAL A 322 -19.83 18.09 1.81
C VAL A 322 -20.28 18.45 3.24
N THR A 323 -20.97 17.57 3.95
CA THR A 323 -21.28 17.70 5.38
C THR A 323 -20.24 16.93 6.18
N ALA A 324 -19.82 17.48 7.34
CA ALA A 324 -18.90 16.77 8.22
C ALA A 324 -19.46 15.37 8.55
N LEU A 325 -18.60 14.38 8.57
CA LEU A 325 -18.94 13.06 9.12
C LEU A 325 -19.28 13.29 10.59
N GLY A 326 -20.56 13.11 10.94
CA GLY A 326 -21.12 13.36 12.27
C GLY A 326 -20.72 12.29 13.29
#